data_50eb0a8ace5755f403f2adafa041f9e0
#
_entry.id   50eb0a8ace5755f403f2adafa041f9e0
#
_cell.length_a   1.000
_cell.length_b   1.000
_cell.length_c   1.000
_cell.angle_alpha   90.00
_cell.angle_beta   90.00
_cell.angle_gamma   90.00
#
_symmetry.space_group_name_H-M   'P 1'
#
loop_
_entity.id
_entity.type
_entity.pdbx_description
1 polymer ?
#
loop_
_entity_poly.entity_id
_entity_poly.type
_entity_poly.pdbx_seq_one_letter_code
_entity_poly.pdbx_strand_id
1 'polypeptide(L)'
;MELLERATPLPLAAAHPGVTVLALHGRMWRATRADGAVLGYVELLDTAEGERFLSKRLRPRAQGFLPVGEFWTADEAIESLRA
;
A
#
# COMPACT_ATOMS: atom_id res chain seq x y z
N MET A 1 -9.61 -26.32 -9.86
CA MET A 1 -9.12 -25.84 -9.56
C MET A 1 -9.05 -24.85 -8.97
N GLU A 2 -8.86 -24.71 -8.56
CA GLU A 2 -8.80 -23.77 -7.98
C GLU A 2 -7.93 -22.90 -8.16
N LEU A 3 -8.21 -22.20 -8.48
CA LEU A 3 -7.25 -21.37 -8.65
C LEU A 3 -7.17 -20.43 -7.58
N LEU A 4 -6.21 -20.55 -6.85
CA LEU A 4 -6.04 -19.67 -5.82
C LEU A 4 -5.28 -18.52 -6.30
N GLU A 5 -5.89 -17.37 -6.17
CA GLU A 5 -5.18 -16.22 -6.43
C GLU A 5 -4.20 -15.99 -5.36
N ARG A 6 -2.96 -16.01 -5.68
CA ARG A 6 -1.98 -15.76 -4.70
C ARG A 6 -1.84 -14.31 -4.45
N ALA A 7 -1.84 -13.93 -3.19
CA ALA A 7 -1.56 -12.56 -2.82
C ALA A 7 -0.10 -12.24 -3.12
N THR A 8 0.15 -11.20 -3.87
CA THR A 8 1.51 -10.80 -4.23
C THR A 8 2.03 -9.84 -3.18
N PRO A 9 3.21 -10.10 -2.60
CA PRO A 9 3.77 -9.16 -1.63
C PRO A 9 4.09 -7.83 -2.28
N LEU A 10 3.99 -6.77 -1.49
CA LEU A 10 4.45 -5.47 -1.94
C LEU A 10 5.97 -5.54 -2.14
N PRO A 11 6.49 -5.10 -3.29
CA PRO A 11 7.92 -5.25 -3.58
C PRO A 11 8.76 -4.22 -2.83
N LEU A 12 9.00 -4.49 -1.56
CA LEU A 12 9.81 -3.63 -0.71
C LEU A 12 11.27 -4.05 -0.82
N ALA A 13 12.16 -3.07 -0.99
CA ALA A 13 13.58 -3.31 -1.04
C ALA A 13 14.25 -3.05 0.30
N ALA A 14 13.61 -2.30 1.18
CA ALA A 14 14.16 -1.96 2.48
C ALA A 14 13.25 -2.43 3.58
N ALA A 15 13.78 -2.55 4.79
CA ALA A 15 12.98 -2.86 5.95
C ALA A 15 12.25 -1.59 6.42
N HIS A 16 11.05 -1.78 6.93
CA HIS A 16 10.25 -0.69 7.49
C HIS A 16 9.80 -1.12 8.89
N PRO A 17 10.67 -0.94 9.88
CA PRO A 17 10.37 -1.45 11.22
C PRO A 17 9.08 -0.87 11.77
N GLY A 18 8.31 -1.71 12.41
CA GLY A 18 7.05 -1.29 13.01
C GLY A 18 5.89 -1.20 12.03
N VAL A 19 6.10 -1.55 10.77
CA VAL A 19 5.04 -1.53 9.76
C VAL A 19 4.79 -2.94 9.28
N THR A 20 3.54 -3.35 9.29
CA THR A 20 3.11 -4.62 8.72
C THR A 20 2.32 -4.34 7.46
N VAL A 21 2.61 -5.05 6.39
CA VAL A 21 1.94 -4.86 5.11
C VAL A 21 1.18 -6.13 4.76
N LEU A 22 -0.11 -5.98 4.52
CA LEU A 22 -0.98 -7.10 4.19
C LEU A 22 -1.51 -6.91 2.78
N ALA A 23 -1.30 -7.92 1.94
CA ALA A 23 -1.86 -7.89 0.60
C ALA A 23 -3.37 -8.07 0.68
N LEU A 24 -4.08 -7.17 0.03
CA LEU A 24 -5.52 -7.28 -0.13
C LEU A 24 -5.78 -7.92 -1.49
N HIS A 25 -6.94 -7.73 -2.04
CA HIS A 25 -7.19 -8.26 -3.36
C HIS A 25 -6.67 -7.28 -4.41
N GLY A 26 -6.45 -7.80 -5.61
CA GLY A 26 -5.98 -6.98 -6.70
C GLY A 26 -4.56 -6.49 -6.48
N ARG A 27 -4.35 -5.23 -6.69
CA ARG A 27 -3.02 -4.63 -6.61
C ARG A 27 -2.98 -3.60 -5.49
N MET A 28 -3.49 -3.97 -4.32
CA MET A 28 -3.58 -3.06 -3.20
C MET A 28 -3.12 -3.75 -1.93
N TRP A 29 -2.44 -2.99 -1.09
CA TRP A 29 -1.90 -3.46 0.18
C TRP A 29 -2.28 -2.49 1.29
N ARG A 30 -2.44 -3.04 2.49
CA ARG A 30 -2.73 -2.21 3.66
C ARG A 30 -1.52 -2.20 4.58
N ALA A 31 -1.13 -1.02 5.03
CA ALA A 31 -0.03 -0.85 5.96
C ALA A 31 -0.56 -0.52 7.35
N THR A 32 -0.10 -1.25 8.36
CA THR A 32 -0.52 -1.04 9.74
C THR A 32 0.69 -0.88 10.64
N ARG A 33 0.50 -0.14 11.72
CA ARG A 33 1.52 -0.01 12.76
C ARG A 33 1.50 -1.21 13.67
N ALA A 34 2.53 -1.32 14.50
CA ALA A 34 2.64 -2.43 15.44
C ALA A 34 1.46 -2.50 16.41
N ASP A 35 0.86 -1.36 16.73
CA ASP A 35 -0.29 -1.33 17.62
C ASP A 35 -1.60 -1.67 16.90
N GLY A 36 -1.54 -1.99 15.62
CA GLY A 36 -2.71 -2.35 14.84
C GLY A 36 -3.38 -1.19 14.14
N ALA A 37 -2.95 0.03 14.38
CA ALA A 37 -3.55 1.18 13.70
C ALA A 37 -3.19 1.16 12.23
N VAL A 38 -4.17 1.42 11.38
CA VAL A 38 -3.96 1.44 9.93
C VAL A 38 -3.30 2.75 9.56
N LEU A 39 -2.12 2.65 8.94
CA LEU A 39 -1.44 3.84 8.41
C LEU A 39 -2.04 4.28 7.10
N GLY A 40 -2.39 3.34 6.25
CA GLY A 40 -2.95 3.64 4.96
C GLY A 40 -2.83 2.47 4.02
N TYR A 41 -2.91 2.78 2.74
CA TYR A 41 -2.96 1.77 1.68
C TYR A 41 -2.01 2.17 0.57
N VAL A 42 -1.50 1.17 -0.14
CA VAL A 42 -0.68 1.39 -1.32
C VAL A 42 -1.33 0.64 -2.47
N GLU A 43 -1.48 1.31 -3.59
CA GLU A 43 -2.05 0.71 -4.79
C GLU A 43 -1.06 0.84 -5.93
N LEU A 44 -0.87 -0.24 -6.67
CA LEU A 44 0.02 -0.24 -7.82
C LEU A 44 -0.76 0.18 -9.05
N LEU A 45 -0.30 1.22 -9.71
CA LEU A 45 -0.95 1.78 -10.89
C LEU A 45 -0.04 1.63 -12.10
N ASP A 46 -0.65 1.33 -13.24
CA ASP A 46 0.06 1.42 -14.51
C ASP A 46 -0.21 2.79 -15.09
N THR A 47 0.85 3.53 -15.37
CA THR A 47 0.71 4.86 -15.95
C THR A 47 1.48 4.92 -17.27
N ALA A 48 1.30 6.01 -17.98
CA ALA A 48 2.00 6.21 -19.25
C ALA A 48 3.51 6.19 -19.07
N GLU A 49 4.00 6.55 -17.87
CA GLU A 49 5.43 6.53 -17.60
C GLU A 49 5.90 5.27 -16.89
N GLY A 50 5.04 4.28 -16.74
CA GLY A 50 5.39 3.05 -16.05
C GLY A 50 4.60 2.85 -14.78
N GLU A 51 5.03 1.88 -13.97
CA GLU A 51 4.32 1.58 -12.74
C GLU A 51 4.62 2.61 -11.67
N ARG A 52 3.58 3.01 -10.95
CA ARG A 52 3.69 3.94 -9.85
C ARG A 52 2.96 3.35 -8.65
N PHE A 53 3.43 3.70 -7.47
CA PHE A 53 2.81 3.25 -6.22
C PHE A 53 2.09 4.44 -5.59
N LEU A 54 0.77 4.35 -5.53
CA LEU A 54 -0.07 5.39 -4.96
C LEU A 54 -0.30 5.06 -3.49
N SER A 55 0.10 5.96 -2.60
CA SER A 55 -0.25 5.84 -1.20
C SER A 55 -1.49 6.67 -0.92
N LYS A 56 -2.36 6.13 -0.06
CA LYS A 56 -3.62 6.81 0.24
C LYS A 56 -4.09 6.44 1.63
N ARG A 57 -4.89 7.30 2.22
CA ARG A 57 -5.49 7.07 3.52
C ARG A 57 -6.99 6.98 3.37
N LEU A 58 -7.60 6.19 4.25
CA LEU A 58 -9.05 6.08 4.28
C LEU A 58 -9.60 7.29 5.00
N ARG A 59 -10.59 7.94 4.39
CA ARG A 59 -11.25 9.07 5.03
C ARG A 59 -12.06 8.59 6.22
N PRO A 60 -12.27 9.45 7.22
CA PRO A 60 -13.11 9.07 8.36
C PRO A 60 -14.47 8.54 7.89
N ARG A 61 -14.97 7.54 8.61
CA ARG A 61 -16.25 6.91 8.32
C ARG A 61 -16.26 6.23 6.96
N ALA A 62 -15.08 5.83 6.50
CA ALA A 62 -14.92 5.08 5.25
C ALA A 62 -15.55 5.78 4.05
N GLN A 63 -15.43 7.09 3.99
CA GLN A 63 -15.97 7.86 2.87
C GLN A 63 -14.95 8.01 1.76
N GLY A 64 -14.38 6.87 1.30
CA GLY A 64 -13.42 6.86 0.23
C GLY A 64 -12.01 7.12 0.70
N PHE A 65 -11.10 7.22 -0.26
CA PHE A 65 -9.68 7.37 0.03
C PHE A 65 -9.23 8.79 -0.29
N LEU A 66 -8.19 9.20 0.44
CA LEU A 66 -7.52 10.47 0.21
C LEU A 66 -6.11 10.16 -0.27
N PRO A 67 -5.74 10.53 -1.49
CA PRO A 67 -4.39 10.27 -1.98
C PRO A 67 -3.35 11.03 -1.16
N VAL A 68 -2.24 10.38 -0.86
CA VAL A 68 -1.11 11.00 -0.19
C VAL A 68 -0.03 11.35 -1.20
N GLY A 69 0.26 10.43 -2.13
CA GLY A 69 1.24 10.71 -3.17
C GLY A 69 1.43 9.51 -4.08
N GLU A 70 2.09 9.74 -5.21
CA GLU A 70 2.49 8.69 -6.14
C GLU A 70 3.99 8.62 -6.16
N PHE A 71 4.52 7.41 -6.10
CA PHE A 71 5.95 7.19 -5.97
C PHE A 71 6.42 6.13 -6.94
N TRP A 72 7.72 6.18 -7.27
CA TRP A 72 8.31 5.18 -8.15
C TRP A 72 8.56 3.88 -7.44
N THR A 73 8.73 3.90 -6.12
CA THR A 73 9.02 2.67 -5.37
C THR A 73 7.99 2.45 -4.27
N ALA A 74 7.80 1.18 -3.93
CA ALA A 74 6.92 0.82 -2.84
C ALA A 74 7.46 1.33 -1.51
N ASP A 75 8.79 1.35 -1.36
CA ASP A 75 9.41 1.84 -0.13
C ASP A 75 9.05 3.30 0.13
N GLU A 76 9.10 4.12 -0.91
CA GLU A 76 8.72 5.52 -0.76
C GLU A 76 7.25 5.66 -0.36
N ALA A 77 6.40 4.84 -0.97
CA ALA A 77 4.97 4.90 -0.66
C ALA A 77 4.71 4.54 0.80
N ILE A 78 5.38 3.51 1.31
CA ILE A 78 5.23 3.11 2.71
C ILE A 78 5.72 4.22 3.63
N GLU A 79 6.89 4.81 3.32
CA GLU A 79 7.41 5.87 4.19
C GLU A 79 6.53 7.10 4.19
N SER A 80 5.85 7.39 3.09
CA SER A 80 4.94 8.54 3.05
C SER A 80 3.77 8.35 4.04
N LEU A 81 3.41 7.11 4.33
CA LEU A 81 2.32 6.82 5.26
C LEU A 81 2.75 6.86 6.71
N ARG A 82 4.07 6.83 6.96
CA ARG A 82 4.58 6.91 8.33
C ARG A 82 4.68 8.35 8.84
N ALA A 83 4.66 9.29 7.93
CA ALA A 83 4.84 10.69 8.28
C ALA A 83 3.63 11.26 9.00
#